data_5ceff489fd8bb14ccb47e14882410730
#
_entry.id   5ceff489fd8bb14ccb47e14882410730
#
_cell.length_a   1.000
_cell.length_b   1.000
_cell.length_c   1.000
_cell.angle_alpha   90.00
_cell.angle_beta   90.00
_cell.angle_gamma   90.00
#
_symmetry.space_group_name_H-M   'P 1'
#
loop_
_entity.id
_entity.type
_entity.pdbx_description
1 polymer ?
#
loop_
_entity_poly.entity_id
_entity_poly.type
_entity_poly.pdbx_seq_one_letter_code
_entity_poly.pdbx_strand_id
1 'polypeptide(L)'
;MEKKIVGLNTYFKSLEYENFDEYEFSARISLLDYDAVVINAEYLITCYSTSYDSSYQNKPCLSDYNSAQILEDFKKIEGQIKELLKQGRNVFVLMGNNDNCYIYTGEKQYSGTGRNARQTNIVREFNAYSFLPIKLNVTEVVGERIDICCSSPYRDFFTNTRTCYYYASYFSVAENSTILGKIKGIDKVVAAVIPYGSGKIVLL
;
A
#
# COMPACT_ATOMS: atom_id res chain seq x y z
N MET A 1 7.37 -21.89 -19.85
CA MET A 1 7.30 -21.91 -18.37
C MET A 1 6.10 -21.06 -17.99
N GLU A 2 5.15 -21.63 -17.25
CA GLU A 2 4.01 -20.87 -16.74
C GLU A 2 4.50 -19.87 -15.69
N LYS A 3 3.95 -18.66 -15.73
CA LYS A 3 4.32 -17.60 -14.78
C LYS A 3 3.67 -17.85 -13.44
N LYS A 4 4.45 -17.79 -12.38
CA LYS A 4 4.00 -17.93 -11.01
C LYS A 4 3.73 -16.55 -10.40
N ILE A 5 2.53 -16.34 -9.85
CA ILE A 5 2.09 -15.06 -9.30
C ILE A 5 1.74 -15.25 -7.83
N VAL A 6 2.05 -14.27 -7.01
CA VAL A 6 1.61 -14.21 -5.61
C VAL A 6 0.73 -13.00 -5.34
N GLY A 7 -0.36 -13.23 -4.60
CA GLY A 7 -1.23 -12.22 -4.04
C GLY A 7 -0.97 -12.01 -2.54
N LEU A 8 -0.82 -10.77 -2.11
CA LEU A 8 -0.78 -10.39 -0.69
C LEU A 8 -2.07 -9.65 -0.34
N ASN A 9 -2.82 -10.16 0.61
CA ASN A 9 -4.13 -9.64 1.03
C ASN A 9 -5.16 -9.51 -0.13
N THR A 10 -5.05 -10.32 -1.18
CA THR A 10 -5.87 -10.15 -2.38
C THR A 10 -7.25 -10.78 -2.26
N TYR A 11 -7.38 -11.88 -1.53
CA TYR A 11 -8.65 -12.59 -1.27
C TYR A 11 -9.49 -12.87 -2.53
N PHE A 12 -8.84 -13.20 -3.66
CA PHE A 12 -9.51 -13.54 -4.92
C PHE A 12 -10.10 -14.96 -4.91
N LYS A 13 -10.99 -15.25 -3.99
CA LYS A 13 -11.59 -16.58 -3.71
C LYS A 13 -12.20 -17.31 -4.91
N SER A 14 -12.34 -16.66 -6.06
CA SER A 14 -13.00 -17.23 -7.24
C SER A 14 -12.06 -17.61 -8.38
N LEU A 15 -10.76 -17.38 -8.21
CA LEU A 15 -9.81 -17.61 -9.29
C LEU A 15 -9.02 -18.90 -9.00
N GLU A 16 -9.52 -20.03 -9.47
CA GLU A 16 -8.77 -21.28 -9.54
C GLU A 16 -7.67 -21.19 -10.61
N TYR A 17 -6.67 -20.34 -10.36
CA TYR A 17 -5.47 -20.30 -11.18
C TYR A 17 -4.42 -21.21 -10.54
N GLU A 18 -3.99 -22.24 -11.25
CA GLU A 18 -2.98 -23.22 -10.80
C GLU A 18 -1.64 -22.58 -10.40
N ASN A 19 -1.37 -21.32 -10.83
CA ASN A 19 -0.12 -20.61 -10.61
C ASN A 19 -0.27 -19.33 -9.79
N PHE A 20 -1.32 -19.21 -8.98
CA PHE A 20 -1.58 -18.07 -8.13
C PHE A 20 -1.65 -18.49 -6.67
N ASP A 21 -0.68 -18.08 -5.88
CA ASP A 21 -0.64 -18.30 -4.43
C ASP A 21 -1.14 -17.05 -3.69
N GLU A 22 -1.92 -17.21 -2.63
CA GLU A 22 -2.40 -16.11 -1.80
C GLU A 22 -1.90 -16.21 -0.37
N TYR A 23 -1.45 -15.08 0.18
CA TYR A 23 -0.98 -14.97 1.56
C TYR A 23 -1.41 -13.65 2.20
N GLU A 24 -1.40 -13.63 3.52
CA GLU A 24 -1.47 -12.38 4.27
C GLU A 24 -0.19 -11.56 4.04
N PHE A 25 -0.29 -10.25 4.15
CA PHE A 25 0.86 -9.33 3.95
C PHE A 25 2.00 -9.62 4.95
N SER A 26 1.66 -10.03 6.16
CA SER A 26 2.62 -10.39 7.22
C SER A 26 3.27 -11.78 7.04
N ALA A 27 2.87 -12.55 6.03
CA ALA A 27 3.36 -13.91 5.83
C ALA A 27 4.89 -13.97 5.63
N ARG A 28 5.50 -15.00 6.18
CA ARG A 28 6.95 -15.23 6.07
C ARG A 28 7.30 -16.02 4.81
N ILE A 29 6.97 -15.45 3.66
CA ILE A 29 7.27 -16.03 2.35
C ILE A 29 8.39 -15.26 1.64
N SER A 30 8.97 -15.87 0.61
CA SER A 30 9.88 -15.22 -0.32
C SER A 30 9.10 -14.78 -1.56
N LEU A 31 9.01 -13.48 -1.80
CA LEU A 31 8.41 -12.95 -3.04
C LEU A 31 9.31 -13.21 -4.25
N LEU A 32 10.60 -13.50 -4.04
CA LEU A 32 11.57 -13.73 -5.11
C LEU A 32 11.33 -15.04 -5.87
N ASP A 33 10.47 -15.92 -5.36
CA ASP A 33 10.10 -17.18 -6.01
C ASP A 33 9.00 -17.01 -7.06
N TYR A 34 8.50 -15.76 -7.25
CA TYR A 34 7.37 -15.45 -8.12
C TYR A 34 7.77 -14.49 -9.26
N ASP A 35 7.09 -14.61 -10.40
CA ASP A 35 7.31 -13.75 -11.58
C ASP A 35 6.60 -12.39 -11.46
N ALA A 36 5.54 -12.31 -10.67
CA ALA A 36 4.83 -11.09 -10.36
C ALA A 36 4.21 -11.14 -8.97
N VAL A 37 4.01 -9.97 -8.39
CA VAL A 37 3.37 -9.79 -7.09
C VAL A 37 2.17 -8.86 -7.24
N VAL A 38 1.03 -9.24 -6.65
CA VAL A 38 -0.17 -8.41 -6.54
C VAL A 38 -0.39 -8.10 -5.07
N ILE A 39 -0.45 -6.85 -4.70
CA ILE A 39 -0.68 -6.41 -3.31
C ILE A 39 -2.01 -5.67 -3.25
N ASN A 40 -2.93 -6.14 -2.45
CA ASN A 40 -4.10 -5.36 -2.11
C ASN A 40 -3.77 -4.50 -0.90
N ALA A 41 -3.68 -3.17 -1.13
CA ALA A 41 -3.38 -2.21 -0.09
C ALA A 41 -4.63 -1.74 0.68
N GLU A 42 -5.84 -2.11 0.22
CA GLU A 42 -7.07 -1.72 0.89
C GLU A 42 -7.10 -2.27 2.32
N TYR A 43 -7.36 -1.38 3.27
CA TYR A 43 -7.39 -1.70 4.70
C TYR A 43 -6.11 -2.33 5.28
N LEU A 44 -4.96 -2.21 4.59
CA LEU A 44 -3.72 -2.85 5.02
C LEU A 44 -3.32 -2.44 6.45
N ILE A 45 -3.46 -1.16 6.80
CA ILE A 45 -3.15 -0.67 8.16
C ILE A 45 -4.09 -1.29 9.21
N THR A 46 -5.35 -1.52 8.86
CA THR A 46 -6.31 -2.11 9.82
C THR A 46 -5.99 -3.55 10.19
N CYS A 47 -5.23 -4.28 9.35
CA CYS A 47 -4.74 -5.62 9.68
C CYS A 47 -3.78 -5.61 10.89
N TYR A 48 -3.14 -4.47 11.17
CA TYR A 48 -2.24 -4.27 12.32
C TYR A 48 -2.95 -3.58 13.49
N SER A 49 -4.16 -3.05 13.30
CA SER A 49 -4.92 -2.35 14.35
C SER A 49 -5.74 -3.35 15.17
N THR A 50 -5.78 -3.13 16.46
CA THR A 50 -6.57 -3.92 17.41
C THR A 50 -7.52 -3.05 18.20
N SER A 51 -8.47 -3.65 18.90
CA SER A 51 -9.39 -2.93 19.81
C SER A 51 -8.69 -2.24 20.99
N TYR A 52 -7.41 -2.54 21.22
CA TYR A 52 -6.59 -1.93 22.26
C TYR A 52 -5.78 -0.73 21.79
N ASP A 53 -5.77 -0.49 20.47
CA ASP A 53 -5.08 0.65 19.89
C ASP A 53 -5.85 1.94 20.16
N SER A 54 -5.11 3.03 20.24
CA SER A 54 -5.67 4.36 20.45
C SER A 54 -5.81 5.11 19.11
N SER A 55 -6.42 6.27 19.14
CA SER A 55 -6.41 7.21 18.02
C SER A 55 -5.57 8.45 18.37
N TYR A 56 -4.85 8.97 17.41
CA TYR A 56 -4.12 10.22 17.51
C TYR A 56 -4.45 11.08 16.29
N GLN A 57 -4.92 12.31 16.51
CA GLN A 57 -5.35 13.21 15.43
C GLN A 57 -6.35 12.57 14.43
N ASN A 58 -7.31 11.81 14.95
CA ASN A 58 -8.33 11.09 14.18
C ASN A 58 -7.80 9.99 13.24
N LYS A 59 -6.55 9.54 13.42
CA LYS A 59 -5.97 8.40 12.71
C LYS A 59 -5.66 7.27 13.69
N PRO A 60 -5.62 6.02 13.24
CA PRO A 60 -5.18 4.90 14.06
C PRO A 60 -3.79 5.15 14.65
N CYS A 61 -3.60 4.85 15.92
CA CYS A 61 -2.31 4.89 16.59
C CYS A 61 -2.03 3.48 17.12
N LEU A 62 -1.16 2.76 16.43
CA LEU A 62 -0.88 1.37 16.73
C LEU A 62 -0.17 1.22 18.09
N SER A 63 -0.42 0.12 18.78
CA SER A 63 0.31 -0.25 20.01
C SER A 63 1.81 -0.43 19.77
N ASP A 64 2.61 -0.48 20.83
CA ASP A 64 4.07 -0.74 20.70
C ASP A 64 4.37 -2.02 19.91
N TYR A 65 3.63 -3.10 20.19
CA TYR A 65 3.77 -4.38 19.52
C TYR A 65 3.43 -4.27 18.02
N ASN A 66 2.26 -3.72 17.69
CA ASN A 66 1.82 -3.58 16.30
C ASN A 66 2.70 -2.58 15.53
N SER A 67 3.23 -1.56 16.19
CA SER A 67 4.19 -0.61 15.61
C SER A 67 5.50 -1.29 15.22
N ALA A 68 6.02 -2.18 16.07
CA ALA A 68 7.22 -2.95 15.76
C ALA A 68 6.98 -3.93 14.61
N GLN A 69 5.85 -4.63 14.64
CA GLN A 69 5.49 -5.61 13.62
C GLN A 69 5.32 -4.97 12.24
N ILE A 70 4.57 -3.88 12.12
CA ILE A 70 4.36 -3.20 10.83
C ILE A 70 5.69 -2.69 10.25
N LEU A 71 6.58 -2.16 11.09
CA LEU A 71 7.89 -1.70 10.64
C LEU A 71 8.76 -2.84 10.08
N GLU A 72 8.74 -4.00 10.73
CA GLU A 72 9.49 -5.18 10.28
C GLU A 72 8.94 -5.71 8.96
N ASP A 73 7.62 -5.92 8.88
CA ASP A 73 6.95 -6.48 7.70
C ASP A 73 7.10 -5.57 6.49
N PHE A 74 6.87 -4.27 6.65
CA PHE A 74 6.98 -3.29 5.55
C PHE A 74 8.41 -3.19 5.03
N LYS A 75 9.41 -3.17 5.92
CA LYS A 75 10.82 -3.16 5.53
C LYS A 75 11.23 -4.43 4.78
N LYS A 76 10.75 -5.59 5.23
CA LYS A 76 10.99 -6.88 4.57
C LYS A 76 10.39 -6.89 3.17
N ILE A 77 9.12 -6.52 3.04
CA ILE A 77 8.41 -6.48 1.75
C ILE A 77 9.05 -5.47 0.81
N GLU A 78 9.38 -4.25 1.29
CA GLU A 78 10.10 -3.24 0.50
C GLU A 78 11.42 -3.79 -0.07
N GLY A 79 12.20 -4.48 0.76
CA GLY A 79 13.46 -5.10 0.33
C GLY A 79 13.26 -6.13 -0.78
N GLN A 80 12.28 -7.02 -0.64
CA GLN A 80 11.97 -8.04 -1.64
C GLN A 80 11.43 -7.41 -2.94
N ILE A 81 10.56 -6.40 -2.85
CA ILE A 81 10.06 -5.65 -4.01
C ILE A 81 11.20 -4.99 -4.78
N LYS A 82 12.16 -4.37 -4.09
CA LYS A 82 13.36 -3.80 -4.73
C LYS A 82 14.11 -4.82 -5.57
N GLU A 83 14.32 -6.00 -5.03
CA GLU A 83 15.05 -7.07 -5.75
C GLU A 83 14.24 -7.62 -6.94
N LEU A 84 12.93 -7.82 -6.79
CA LEU A 84 12.04 -8.21 -7.89
C LEU A 84 12.11 -7.22 -9.06
N LEU A 85 11.99 -5.94 -8.75
CA LEU A 85 12.01 -4.86 -9.75
C LEU A 85 13.37 -4.75 -10.46
N LYS A 86 14.48 -4.96 -9.74
CA LYS A 86 15.82 -5.04 -10.36
C LYS A 86 15.95 -6.20 -11.34
N GLN A 87 15.27 -7.31 -11.07
CA GLN A 87 15.22 -8.49 -11.93
C GLN A 87 14.25 -8.33 -13.13
N GLY A 88 13.64 -7.16 -13.30
CA GLY A 88 12.70 -6.89 -14.40
C GLY A 88 11.28 -7.42 -14.17
N ARG A 89 10.96 -7.88 -12.94
CA ARG A 89 9.62 -8.35 -12.59
C ARG A 89 8.70 -7.18 -12.23
N ASN A 90 7.39 -7.41 -12.26
CA ASN A 90 6.40 -6.38 -12.02
C ASN A 90 5.69 -6.57 -10.67
N VAL A 91 5.35 -5.44 -10.05
CA VAL A 91 4.56 -5.39 -8.83
C VAL A 91 3.29 -4.60 -9.10
N PHE A 92 2.14 -5.20 -8.83
CA PHE A 92 0.81 -4.59 -8.97
C PHE A 92 0.30 -4.24 -7.58
N VAL A 93 -0.18 -3.03 -7.42
CA VAL A 93 -0.78 -2.56 -6.16
C VAL A 93 -2.19 -2.12 -6.44
N LEU A 94 -3.15 -2.82 -5.86
CA LEU A 94 -4.54 -2.41 -5.84
C LEU A 94 -4.67 -1.33 -4.77
N MET A 95 -4.81 -0.09 -5.24
CA MET A 95 -4.96 1.07 -4.38
C MET A 95 -6.36 1.07 -3.80
N GLY A 96 -6.47 1.26 -2.52
CA GLY A 96 -7.74 1.29 -1.85
C GLY A 96 -7.72 2.31 -0.73
N ASN A 97 -8.72 2.24 0.14
CA ASN A 97 -8.76 3.02 1.35
C ASN A 97 -7.69 2.51 2.33
N ASN A 98 -6.53 3.13 2.32
CA ASN A 98 -5.39 2.77 3.16
C ASN A 98 -4.73 4.03 3.73
N ASP A 99 -5.34 4.55 4.78
CA ASP A 99 -4.88 5.75 5.45
C ASP A 99 -3.57 5.54 6.21
N ASN A 100 -2.75 6.60 6.27
CA ASN A 100 -1.62 6.65 7.18
C ASN A 100 -2.07 6.47 8.64
N CYS A 101 -1.22 5.85 9.43
CA CYS A 101 -1.44 5.69 10.88
C CYS A 101 -0.33 6.36 11.68
N TYR A 102 -0.47 6.36 13.01
CA TYR A 102 0.61 6.70 13.92
C TYR A 102 1.21 5.44 14.53
N ILE A 103 2.52 5.44 14.67
CA ILE A 103 3.28 4.37 15.31
C ILE A 103 4.12 4.93 16.45
N TYR A 104 4.36 4.13 17.48
CA TYR A 104 5.29 4.44 18.53
C TYR A 104 6.73 4.39 18.02
N THR A 105 7.53 5.38 18.48
CA THR A 105 8.96 5.45 18.12
C THR A 105 9.85 4.62 19.05
N GLY A 106 9.30 4.11 20.13
CA GLY A 106 10.06 3.54 21.26
C GLY A 106 10.60 4.59 22.22
N GLU A 107 10.53 5.86 21.86
CA GLU A 107 10.98 6.97 22.70
C GLU A 107 9.88 7.46 23.65
N LYS A 108 10.28 8.00 24.78
CA LYS A 108 9.38 8.52 25.81
C LYS A 108 9.76 9.94 26.17
N GLN A 109 8.74 10.79 26.27
CA GLN A 109 8.90 12.14 26.77
C GLN A 109 8.43 12.17 28.22
N TYR A 110 9.23 12.81 29.08
CA TYR A 110 8.91 13.02 30.48
C TYR A 110 8.59 14.50 30.70
N SER A 111 7.50 14.78 31.39
CA SER A 111 7.08 16.12 31.78
C SER A 111 6.65 16.16 33.25
N GLY A 112 6.88 17.30 33.91
CA GLY A 112 6.61 17.50 35.32
C GLY A 112 7.71 16.97 36.24
N THR A 113 7.53 17.17 37.55
CA THR A 113 8.48 16.78 38.60
C THR A 113 7.76 16.12 39.76
N GLY A 114 8.43 15.20 40.46
CA GLY A 114 7.90 14.52 41.64
C GLY A 114 6.61 13.75 41.36
N ARG A 115 5.58 13.95 42.17
CA ARG A 115 4.28 13.27 42.04
C ARG A 115 3.50 13.64 40.76
N ASN A 116 3.88 14.71 40.08
CA ASN A 116 3.24 15.19 38.84
C ASN A 116 4.03 14.78 37.59
N ALA A 117 5.05 13.94 37.74
CA ALA A 117 5.79 13.42 36.60
C ALA A 117 4.87 12.57 35.70
N ARG A 118 4.79 12.93 34.42
CA ARG A 118 4.04 12.19 33.41
C ARG A 118 5.01 11.68 32.35
N GLN A 119 4.79 10.46 31.93
CA GLN A 119 5.48 9.82 30.82
C GLN A 119 4.52 9.72 29.66
N THR A 120 4.93 10.22 28.49
CA THR A 120 4.15 10.16 27.26
C THR A 120 4.99 9.46 26.19
N ASN A 121 4.43 8.49 25.49
CA ASN A 121 5.08 7.87 24.37
C ASN A 121 5.12 8.84 23.19
N ILE A 122 6.27 8.88 22.49
CA ILE A 122 6.41 9.68 21.29
C ILE A 122 5.90 8.85 20.11
N VAL A 123 4.98 9.44 19.34
CA VAL A 123 4.41 8.84 18.14
C VAL A 123 4.86 9.62 16.90
N ARG A 124 4.93 8.93 15.76
CA ARG A 124 5.16 9.55 14.46
C ARG A 124 4.17 9.02 13.43
N GLU A 125 3.87 9.83 12.43
CA GLU A 125 3.08 9.38 11.29
C GLU A 125 3.85 8.32 10.48
N PHE A 126 3.13 7.28 10.08
CA PHE A 126 3.62 6.17 9.29
C PHE A 126 2.86 6.13 7.96
N ASN A 127 3.61 6.16 6.85
CA ASN A 127 3.04 6.12 5.52
C ASN A 127 2.57 4.69 5.19
N ALA A 128 1.28 4.54 4.91
CA ALA A 128 0.64 3.27 4.59
C ALA A 128 1.16 2.59 3.31
N TYR A 129 1.93 3.29 2.49
CA TYR A 129 2.55 2.76 1.26
C TYR A 129 4.07 2.65 1.36
N SER A 130 4.65 2.75 2.55
CA SER A 130 6.11 2.69 2.74
C SER A 130 6.73 1.31 2.48
N PHE A 131 5.92 0.29 2.19
CA PHE A 131 6.37 -0.99 1.64
C PHE A 131 6.82 -0.91 0.17
N LEU A 132 6.52 0.19 -0.52
CA LEU A 132 7.01 0.45 -1.87
C LEU A 132 8.36 1.16 -1.84
N PRO A 133 9.29 0.83 -2.76
CA PRO A 133 10.60 1.47 -2.85
C PRO A 133 10.55 2.88 -3.49
N ILE A 134 9.39 3.47 -3.52
CA ILE A 134 9.13 4.83 -4.03
C ILE A 134 8.42 5.63 -2.95
N LYS A 135 8.66 6.93 -2.93
CA LYS A 135 7.91 7.82 -2.05
C LYS A 135 6.56 8.12 -2.69
N LEU A 136 5.51 7.59 -2.10
CA LEU A 136 4.14 7.78 -2.54
C LEU A 136 3.35 8.51 -1.45
N ASN A 137 2.83 9.70 -1.77
CA ASN A 137 1.89 10.41 -0.93
C ASN A 137 0.51 10.25 -1.55
N VAL A 138 -0.36 9.55 -0.85
CA VAL A 138 -1.72 9.23 -1.30
C VAL A 138 -2.71 10.07 -0.53
N THR A 139 -3.71 10.57 -1.23
CA THR A 139 -4.83 11.31 -0.65
C THR A 139 -6.13 10.68 -1.11
N GLU A 140 -7.01 10.39 -0.19
CA GLU A 140 -8.34 9.85 -0.47
C GLU A 140 -9.28 10.95 -1.00
N VAL A 141 -10.12 10.59 -1.97
CA VAL A 141 -11.21 11.41 -2.46
C VAL A 141 -12.47 10.55 -2.55
N VAL A 142 -13.55 11.05 -1.99
CA VAL A 142 -14.84 10.35 -1.96
C VAL A 142 -15.76 10.88 -3.05
N GLY A 143 -16.45 9.97 -3.76
CA GLY A 143 -17.53 10.33 -4.69
C GLY A 143 -17.10 10.83 -6.06
N GLU A 144 -15.83 10.70 -6.42
CA GLU A 144 -15.30 11.18 -7.70
C GLU A 144 -15.31 10.11 -8.80
N ARG A 145 -15.51 10.52 -10.04
CA ARG A 145 -15.48 9.62 -11.20
C ARG A 145 -14.08 9.57 -11.82
N ILE A 146 -13.59 8.36 -12.06
CA ILE A 146 -12.32 8.14 -12.74
C ILE A 146 -12.53 8.12 -14.26
N ASP A 147 -11.70 8.86 -14.98
CA ASP A 147 -11.60 8.81 -16.44
C ASP A 147 -10.34 8.01 -16.83
N ILE A 148 -10.50 7.11 -17.79
CA ILE A 148 -9.38 6.36 -18.37
C ILE A 148 -8.76 7.21 -19.47
N CYS A 149 -7.51 7.62 -19.32
CA CYS A 149 -6.85 8.56 -20.22
C CYS A 149 -5.96 7.90 -21.28
N CYS A 150 -5.79 6.60 -21.33
CA CYS A 150 -4.91 5.99 -22.31
C CYS A 150 -5.41 4.65 -22.86
N SER A 151 -4.96 4.31 -24.08
CA SER A 151 -4.99 2.95 -24.60
C SER A 151 -3.84 2.18 -23.96
N SER A 152 -4.09 1.40 -22.97
CA SER A 152 -3.12 0.61 -22.22
C SER A 152 -3.60 -0.83 -22.19
N PRO A 153 -2.74 -1.84 -22.05
CA PRO A 153 -3.17 -3.21 -21.78
C PRO A 153 -3.99 -3.32 -20.49
N TYR A 154 -3.92 -2.29 -19.60
CA TYR A 154 -4.71 -2.22 -18.37
C TYR A 154 -6.08 -1.56 -18.55
N ARG A 155 -6.42 -1.10 -19.78
CA ARG A 155 -7.69 -0.43 -20.04
C ARG A 155 -8.87 -1.32 -19.69
N ASP A 156 -8.79 -2.60 -20.04
CA ASP A 156 -9.86 -3.56 -19.78
C ASP A 156 -10.11 -3.79 -18.30
N PHE A 157 -9.08 -3.66 -17.46
CA PHE A 157 -9.25 -3.67 -16.01
C PHE A 157 -10.23 -2.58 -15.57
N PHE A 158 -10.08 -1.35 -16.06
CA PHE A 158 -10.95 -0.23 -15.68
C PHE A 158 -12.33 -0.29 -16.34
N THR A 159 -12.45 -0.86 -17.55
CA THR A 159 -13.74 -0.95 -18.27
C THR A 159 -14.60 -2.10 -17.80
N ASN A 160 -13.99 -3.22 -17.41
CA ASN A 160 -14.69 -4.43 -16.98
C ASN A 160 -15.04 -4.40 -15.48
N THR A 161 -14.29 -3.70 -14.68
CA THR A 161 -14.68 -3.42 -13.31
C THR A 161 -15.85 -2.46 -13.38
N ARG A 162 -17.05 -2.85 -12.92
CA ARG A 162 -18.17 -1.94 -12.62
C ARG A 162 -17.78 -1.09 -11.41
N THR A 163 -16.81 -0.27 -11.60
CA THR A 163 -16.31 0.63 -10.61
C THR A 163 -17.34 1.74 -10.43
N CYS A 164 -18.32 1.48 -9.60
CA CYS A 164 -19.13 2.53 -9.02
C CYS A 164 -18.29 3.17 -7.93
N TYR A 165 -17.70 4.28 -8.26
CA TYR A 165 -16.68 4.95 -7.49
C TYR A 165 -17.27 5.73 -6.35
N TYR A 166 -17.05 5.25 -5.17
CA TYR A 166 -17.32 6.04 -3.97
C TYR A 166 -16.02 6.43 -3.27
N TYR A 167 -14.92 5.79 -3.62
CA TYR A 167 -13.59 6.07 -3.06
C TYR A 167 -12.55 6.02 -4.17
N ALA A 168 -11.70 7.01 -4.23
CA ALA A 168 -10.52 7.01 -5.07
C ALA A 168 -9.36 7.60 -4.28
N SER A 169 -8.22 6.98 -4.37
CA SER A 169 -6.98 7.53 -3.86
C SER A 169 -6.21 8.14 -5.01
N TYR A 170 -5.73 9.37 -4.86
CA TYR A 170 -4.88 10.00 -5.85
C TYR A 170 -3.48 10.26 -5.30
N PHE A 171 -2.52 10.33 -6.20
CA PHE A 171 -1.11 10.49 -5.86
C PHE A 171 -0.35 11.28 -6.92
N SER A 172 0.83 11.75 -6.56
CA SER A 172 1.76 12.36 -7.51
C SER A 172 2.72 11.29 -8.05
N VAL A 173 3.01 11.34 -9.34
CA VAL A 173 3.93 10.44 -10.02
C VAL A 173 5.12 11.19 -10.61
N ALA A 174 6.25 10.51 -10.80
CA ALA A 174 7.41 11.05 -11.48
C ALA A 174 7.11 11.27 -12.98
N GLU A 175 7.84 12.17 -13.64
CA GLU A 175 7.63 12.53 -15.06
C GLU A 175 7.76 11.36 -16.02
N ASN A 176 8.57 10.34 -15.68
CA ASN A 176 8.76 9.14 -16.51
C ASN A 176 7.66 8.08 -16.32
N SER A 177 6.62 8.37 -15.57
CA SER A 177 5.51 7.45 -15.30
C SER A 177 4.47 7.52 -16.43
N THR A 178 3.85 6.37 -16.72
CA THR A 178 2.70 6.31 -17.64
C THR A 178 1.41 6.39 -16.85
N ILE A 179 0.62 7.44 -17.08
CA ILE A 179 -0.66 7.63 -16.41
C ILE A 179 -1.70 6.72 -17.07
N LEU A 180 -2.41 5.93 -16.28
CA LEU A 180 -3.47 5.04 -16.73
C LEU A 180 -4.86 5.63 -16.46
N GLY A 181 -5.04 6.34 -15.35
CA GLY A 181 -6.31 6.90 -14.95
C GLY A 181 -6.18 8.22 -14.19
N LYS A 182 -7.15 9.11 -14.39
CA LYS A 182 -7.29 10.40 -13.70
C LYS A 182 -8.72 10.60 -13.21
N ILE A 183 -8.88 11.42 -12.19
CA ILE A 183 -10.20 11.90 -11.77
C ILE A 183 -10.74 12.87 -12.80
N LYS A 184 -12.01 12.71 -13.18
CA LYS A 184 -12.67 13.55 -14.18
C LYS A 184 -12.71 15.02 -13.77
N GLY A 185 -12.22 15.89 -14.66
CA GLY A 185 -12.25 17.34 -14.47
C GLY A 185 -11.17 17.90 -13.55
N ILE A 186 -10.32 17.07 -12.94
CA ILE A 186 -9.17 17.49 -12.14
C ILE A 186 -7.93 16.69 -12.51
N ASP A 187 -6.77 17.35 -12.47
CA ASP A 187 -5.50 16.70 -12.83
C ASP A 187 -4.92 15.90 -11.65
N LYS A 188 -5.68 14.88 -11.22
CA LYS A 188 -5.32 13.98 -10.13
C LYS A 188 -5.18 12.56 -10.65
N VAL A 189 -4.00 11.98 -10.48
CA VAL A 189 -3.69 10.62 -10.96
C VAL A 189 -4.20 9.60 -9.95
N VAL A 190 -4.95 8.61 -10.42
CA VAL A 190 -5.48 7.50 -9.61
C VAL A 190 -4.93 6.14 -10.02
N ALA A 191 -4.34 6.04 -11.22
CA ALA A 191 -3.69 4.83 -11.68
C ALA A 191 -2.50 5.17 -12.58
N ALA A 192 -1.39 4.47 -12.42
CA ALA A 192 -0.17 4.71 -13.17
C ALA A 192 0.75 3.49 -13.23
N VAL A 193 1.62 3.47 -14.24
CA VAL A 193 2.78 2.59 -14.31
C VAL A 193 4.03 3.41 -14.04
N ILE A 194 4.78 3.02 -13.02
CA ILE A 194 5.99 3.69 -12.56
C ILE A 194 7.18 2.77 -12.86
N PRO A 195 8.10 3.15 -13.78
CA PRO A 195 9.33 2.40 -14.00
C PRO A 195 10.22 2.43 -12.76
N TYR A 196 10.79 1.28 -12.42
CA TYR A 196 11.76 1.17 -11.32
C TYR A 196 12.82 0.12 -11.66
N GLY A 197 14.07 0.54 -11.90
CA GLY A 197 15.10 -0.37 -12.43
C GLY A 197 14.69 -0.96 -13.77
N SER A 198 14.73 -2.28 -13.87
CA SER A 198 14.29 -3.02 -15.06
C SER A 198 12.81 -3.45 -14.99
N GLY A 199 12.17 -3.29 -13.85
CA GLY A 199 10.77 -3.67 -13.59
C GLY A 199 9.84 -2.47 -13.55
N LYS A 200 8.58 -2.74 -13.16
CA LYS A 200 7.53 -1.72 -13.09
C LYS A 200 6.67 -1.91 -11.84
N ILE A 201 6.29 -0.80 -11.23
CA ILE A 201 5.23 -0.74 -10.22
C ILE A 201 3.96 -0.27 -10.94
N VAL A 202 2.90 -1.03 -10.86
CA VAL A 202 1.59 -0.73 -11.46
C VAL A 202 0.62 -0.43 -10.34
N LEU A 203 0.19 0.82 -10.24
CA LEU A 203 -0.80 1.29 -9.26
C LEU A 203 -2.17 1.32 -9.93
N LEU A 204 -3.17 0.62 -9.35
CA LEU A 204 -4.50 0.41 -9.90
C LEU A 204 -5.60 0.74 -8.89
#